data_1992ece35ae23118037b151548395f44
#
_entry.id   1992ece35ae23118037b151548395f44
#
_cell.length_a   1.000
_cell.length_b   1.000
_cell.length_c   1.000
_cell.angle_alpha   90.00
_cell.angle_beta   90.00
_cell.angle_gamma   90.00
#
_symmetry.space_group_name_H-M   'P 1'
#
loop_
_entity.id
_entity.type
_entity.pdbx_description
1 polymer ?
#
loop_
_entity_poly.entity_id
_entity_poly.type
_entity_poly.pdbx_seq_one_letter_code
_entity_poly.pdbx_strand_id
1 'polypeptide(L)'
;MHLMCRLAMTEICVQQQYAPNSICFGCGPANNAGLRIESYRIDNGLIMEFLPSKEHQAFPGMINGGIIGTLLDCHGNWTAAVAIMDSKNLTEPPCTVTASYSVKLKRPTPFGKKLTITSEICEIDGDKVNVELLLEADGKVCASGSGLFVAVKEGHPAYHRWN
;
A
#
# COMPACT_ATOMS: atom_id res chain seq x y z
N MET A 1 27.49 12.00 8.01
CA MET A 1 27.57 11.77 6.56
C MET A 1 26.55 10.65 6.24
N HIS A 2 25.31 11.04 5.95
CA HIS A 2 24.22 10.07 5.66
C HIS A 2 24.35 9.65 4.19
N LEU A 3 24.72 8.42 3.99
CA LEU A 3 24.70 7.77 2.70
C LEU A 3 23.23 7.49 2.35
N MET A 4 22.57 8.45 1.70
CA MET A 4 21.30 8.18 1.03
C MET A 4 21.61 7.20 -0.11
N CYS A 5 21.34 5.93 0.12
CA CYS A 5 21.26 4.94 -0.93
C CYS A 5 20.13 5.39 -1.87
N ARG A 6 20.48 6.03 -2.98
CA ARG A 6 19.56 6.20 -4.10
C ARG A 6 19.29 4.80 -4.64
N LEU A 7 18.18 4.22 -4.22
CA LEU A 7 17.61 3.09 -4.95
C LEU A 7 17.49 3.51 -6.40
N ALA A 8 18.22 2.82 -7.25
CA ALA A 8 18.14 3.02 -8.68
C ALA A 8 16.69 2.76 -9.10
N MET A 9 16.01 3.79 -9.61
CA MET A 9 14.62 3.72 -10.08
C MET A 9 14.55 2.95 -11.41
N THR A 10 14.92 1.67 -11.38
CA THR A 10 14.79 0.72 -12.48
C THR A 10 13.86 -0.44 -12.13
N GLU A 11 13.33 -0.47 -10.89
CA GLU A 11 12.42 -1.53 -10.49
C GLU A 11 10.97 -1.15 -10.82
N ILE A 12 10.25 -2.11 -11.38
CA ILE A 12 8.81 -1.99 -11.62
C ILE A 12 8.10 -2.14 -10.27
N CYS A 13 7.11 -1.29 -10.00
CA CYS A 13 6.30 -1.43 -8.79
C CYS A 13 5.55 -2.78 -8.77
N VAL A 14 5.24 -3.27 -7.58
CA VAL A 14 4.61 -4.59 -7.43
C VAL A 14 3.25 -4.68 -8.12
N GLN A 15 2.49 -3.59 -8.15
CA GLN A 15 1.19 -3.53 -8.82
C GLN A 15 1.31 -3.75 -10.33
N GLN A 16 2.24 -3.05 -10.97
CA GLN A 16 2.47 -3.21 -12.40
C GLN A 16 3.07 -4.57 -12.75
N GLN A 17 3.92 -5.09 -11.89
CA GLN A 17 4.57 -6.38 -12.09
C GLN A 17 3.59 -7.55 -12.02
N TYR A 18 2.67 -7.53 -11.05
CA TYR A 18 1.85 -8.70 -10.72
C TYR A 18 0.37 -8.53 -11.04
N ALA A 19 -0.13 -7.32 -11.19
CA ALA A 19 -1.55 -7.05 -11.41
C ALA A 19 -1.80 -5.88 -12.38
N PRO A 20 -1.20 -5.89 -13.58
CA PRO A 20 -1.30 -4.75 -14.52
C PRO A 20 -2.73 -4.47 -14.96
N ASN A 21 -3.61 -5.46 -14.94
CA ASN A 21 -5.01 -5.35 -15.36
C ASN A 21 -5.98 -5.05 -14.21
N SER A 22 -5.48 -4.95 -12.97
CA SER A 22 -6.34 -4.66 -11.82
C SER A 22 -7.02 -3.30 -11.94
N ILE A 23 -8.32 -3.27 -11.60
CA ILE A 23 -9.15 -2.07 -11.60
C ILE A 23 -9.43 -1.53 -10.19
N CYS A 24 -8.72 -2.01 -9.17
CA CYS A 24 -8.89 -1.51 -7.80
C CYS A 24 -8.73 0.01 -7.76
N PHE A 25 -9.64 0.71 -7.07
CA PHE A 25 -9.58 2.17 -6.95
C PHE A 25 -8.27 2.66 -6.33
N GLY A 26 -7.76 1.98 -5.32
CA GLY A 26 -6.51 2.40 -4.67
C GLY A 26 -5.26 1.98 -5.44
N CYS A 27 -5.19 0.74 -5.92
CA CYS A 27 -3.94 0.16 -6.41
C CYS A 27 -3.98 -0.41 -7.83
N GLY A 28 -5.12 -0.31 -8.52
CA GLY A 28 -5.26 -0.88 -9.86
C GLY A 28 -4.57 -0.05 -10.95
N PRO A 29 -3.52 -0.57 -11.61
CA PRO A 29 -2.87 0.16 -12.71
C PRO A 29 -3.81 0.47 -13.88
N ALA A 30 -4.83 -0.36 -14.10
CA ALA A 30 -5.78 -0.21 -15.19
C ALA A 30 -6.95 0.74 -14.89
N ASN A 31 -7.10 1.23 -13.65
CA ASN A 31 -8.14 2.19 -13.30
C ASN A 31 -7.65 3.63 -13.44
N ASN A 32 -7.96 4.28 -14.55
CA ASN A 32 -7.54 5.66 -14.82
C ASN A 32 -8.17 6.69 -13.87
N ALA A 33 -9.27 6.37 -13.21
CA ALA A 33 -9.94 7.22 -12.22
C ALA A 33 -9.50 6.93 -10.78
N GLY A 34 -8.66 5.92 -10.57
CA GLY A 34 -8.17 5.52 -9.25
C GLY A 34 -6.88 6.23 -8.84
N LEU A 35 -6.40 5.89 -7.65
CA LEU A 35 -5.17 6.46 -7.10
C LEU A 35 -3.92 5.88 -7.76
N ARG A 36 -3.97 4.65 -8.23
CA ARG A 36 -2.88 3.94 -8.92
C ARG A 36 -1.57 4.02 -8.15
N ILE A 37 -1.60 3.63 -6.87
CA ILE A 37 -0.41 3.61 -6.03
C ILE A 37 0.66 2.69 -6.62
N GLU A 38 1.90 3.05 -6.39
CA GLU A 38 3.08 2.29 -6.82
C GLU A 38 3.93 1.96 -5.61
N SER A 39 3.97 0.67 -5.26
CA SER A 39 4.71 0.18 -4.09
C SER A 39 5.97 -0.56 -4.51
N TYR A 40 7.06 -0.31 -3.81
CA TYR A 40 8.37 -0.87 -4.08
C TYR A 40 8.90 -1.62 -2.87
N ARG A 41 9.70 -2.66 -3.11
CA ARG A 41 10.26 -3.49 -2.05
C ARG A 41 11.31 -2.73 -1.25
N ILE A 42 11.26 -2.91 0.07
CA ILE A 42 12.31 -2.58 1.03
C ILE A 42 12.57 -3.80 1.92
N ASP A 43 13.49 -3.68 2.86
CA ASP A 43 13.72 -4.71 3.86
C ASP A 43 12.49 -4.96 4.66
N ASN A 44 11.88 -5.94 4.93
CA ASN A 44 10.71 -6.24 5.76
C ASN A 44 9.44 -5.42 5.44
N GLY A 45 9.23 -5.04 4.18
CA GLY A 45 8.00 -4.31 3.81
C GLY A 45 8.06 -3.70 2.43
N LEU A 46 7.23 -2.69 2.25
CA LEU A 46 7.15 -1.89 1.02
C LEU A 46 7.22 -0.40 1.35
N ILE A 47 7.63 0.39 0.36
CA ILE A 47 7.59 1.85 0.40
C ILE A 47 6.87 2.37 -0.83
N MET A 48 6.10 3.45 -0.66
CA MET A 48 5.55 4.19 -1.79
C MET A 48 5.63 5.70 -1.54
N GLU A 49 5.68 6.44 -2.64
CA GLU A 49 5.50 7.89 -2.66
C GLU A 49 4.21 8.19 -3.40
N PHE A 50 3.46 9.17 -2.92
CA PHE A 50 2.19 9.57 -3.51
C PHE A 50 2.03 11.09 -3.46
N LEU A 51 1.70 11.69 -4.60
CA LEU A 51 1.38 13.11 -4.67
C LEU A 51 -0.13 13.26 -4.89
N PRO A 52 -0.89 13.67 -3.85
CA PRO A 52 -2.34 13.84 -3.99
C PRO A 52 -2.71 14.92 -5.00
N SER A 53 -3.79 14.69 -5.75
CA SER A 53 -4.41 15.69 -6.61
C SER A 53 -5.43 16.55 -5.84
N LYS A 54 -5.87 17.64 -6.45
CA LYS A 54 -6.81 18.58 -5.81
C LYS A 54 -8.14 17.94 -5.41
N GLU A 55 -8.55 16.88 -6.11
CA GLU A 55 -9.78 16.15 -5.84
C GLU A 55 -9.71 15.29 -4.56
N HIS A 56 -8.50 15.07 -4.06
CA HIS A 56 -8.28 14.25 -2.86
C HIS A 56 -8.41 15.04 -1.55
N GLN A 57 -8.76 16.32 -1.63
CA GLN A 57 -8.90 17.20 -0.46
C GLN A 57 -10.25 16.98 0.26
N ALA A 58 -10.22 17.09 1.59
CA ALA A 58 -11.43 17.19 2.41
C ALA A 58 -11.93 18.64 2.45
N PHE A 59 -11.00 19.55 2.60
CA PHE A 59 -11.18 21.00 2.58
C PHE A 59 -9.87 21.64 2.10
N PRO A 60 -9.88 22.92 1.69
CA PRO A 60 -8.70 23.53 1.08
C PRO A 60 -7.41 23.32 1.91
N GLY A 61 -6.43 22.71 1.26
CA GLY A 61 -5.11 22.46 1.84
C GLY A 61 -4.93 21.17 2.62
N MET A 62 -5.97 20.35 2.83
CA MET A 62 -5.90 19.13 3.63
C MET A 62 -6.49 17.92 2.91
N ILE A 63 -5.80 16.81 3.02
CA ILE A 63 -6.20 15.55 2.36
C ILE A 63 -7.33 14.88 3.13
N ASN A 64 -8.28 14.32 2.38
CA ASN A 64 -9.41 13.58 2.91
C ASN A 64 -8.95 12.30 3.67
N GLY A 65 -9.53 12.07 4.84
CA GLY A 65 -9.19 10.91 5.67
C GLY A 65 -9.51 9.56 5.00
N GLY A 66 -10.54 9.50 4.17
CA GLY A 66 -10.86 8.30 3.37
C GLY A 66 -9.80 8.00 2.31
N ILE A 67 -9.20 9.02 1.70
CA ILE A 67 -8.06 8.86 0.79
C ILE A 67 -6.86 8.30 1.54
N ILE A 68 -6.54 8.85 2.71
CA ILE A 68 -5.47 8.32 3.58
C ILE A 68 -5.73 6.85 3.91
N GLY A 69 -6.96 6.52 4.29
CA GLY A 69 -7.37 5.13 4.56
C GLY A 69 -7.15 4.21 3.36
N THR A 70 -7.52 4.63 2.16
CA THR A 70 -7.30 3.87 0.92
C THR A 70 -5.81 3.65 0.64
N LEU A 71 -4.99 4.68 0.82
CA LEU A 71 -3.53 4.56 0.63
C LEU A 71 -2.94 3.51 1.58
N LEU A 72 -3.31 3.56 2.86
CA LEU A 72 -2.81 2.62 3.86
C LEU A 72 -3.35 1.20 3.63
N ASP A 73 -4.63 1.06 3.32
CA ASP A 73 -5.27 -0.24 3.06
C ASP A 73 -4.62 -0.95 1.88
N CYS A 74 -4.57 -0.31 0.72
CA CYS A 74 -4.00 -0.93 -0.48
C CYS A 74 -2.51 -1.22 -0.35
N HIS A 75 -1.74 -0.32 0.26
CA HIS A 75 -0.31 -0.53 0.48
C HIS A 75 -0.06 -1.69 1.45
N GLY A 76 -0.84 -1.78 2.52
CA GLY A 76 -0.79 -2.89 3.48
C GLY A 76 -1.17 -4.22 2.86
N ASN A 77 -2.21 -4.24 2.02
CA ASN A 77 -2.66 -5.43 1.32
C ASN A 77 -1.56 -5.98 0.38
N TRP A 78 -0.91 -5.13 -0.39
CA TRP A 78 0.21 -5.53 -1.24
C TRP A 78 1.42 -6.00 -0.43
N THR A 79 1.70 -5.36 0.70
CA THR A 79 2.75 -5.80 1.63
C THR A 79 2.50 -7.24 2.09
N ALA A 80 1.26 -7.54 2.48
CA ALA A 80 0.88 -8.89 2.90
C ALA A 80 0.98 -9.91 1.77
N ALA A 81 0.54 -9.56 0.57
CA ALA A 81 0.61 -10.44 -0.59
C ALA A 81 2.05 -10.83 -0.94
N VAL A 82 2.94 -9.84 -0.97
CA VAL A 82 4.37 -10.05 -1.22
C VAL A 82 5.01 -10.85 -0.08
N ALA A 83 4.64 -10.58 1.18
CA ALA A 83 5.14 -11.33 2.32
C ALA A 83 4.78 -12.82 2.26
N ILE A 84 3.55 -13.15 1.89
CA ILE A 84 3.11 -14.55 1.71
C ILE A 84 3.87 -15.20 0.54
N MET A 85 3.99 -14.50 -0.58
CA MET A 85 4.74 -14.97 -1.73
C MET A 85 6.16 -15.36 -1.34
N ASP A 86 6.86 -14.48 -0.64
CA ASP A 86 8.24 -14.71 -0.21
C ASP A 86 8.33 -15.86 0.82
N SER A 87 7.43 -15.90 1.80
CA SER A 87 7.45 -16.91 2.85
C SER A 87 7.21 -18.33 2.34
N LYS A 88 6.46 -18.46 1.24
CA LYS A 88 6.11 -19.75 0.62
C LYS A 88 6.92 -20.05 -0.66
N ASN A 89 7.88 -19.19 -1.01
CA ASN A 89 8.66 -19.29 -2.25
C ASN A 89 7.78 -19.40 -3.52
N LEU A 90 6.70 -18.63 -3.57
CA LEU A 90 5.83 -18.58 -4.73
C LEU A 90 6.42 -17.66 -5.80
N THR A 91 6.09 -17.92 -7.07
CA THR A 91 6.51 -17.07 -8.21
C THR A 91 5.64 -15.84 -8.39
N GLU A 92 4.40 -15.88 -7.85
CA GLU A 92 3.43 -14.82 -7.89
C GLU A 92 2.75 -14.64 -6.54
N PRO A 93 2.37 -13.41 -6.17
CA PRO A 93 1.67 -13.19 -4.91
C PRO A 93 0.25 -13.75 -4.97
N PRO A 94 -0.24 -14.39 -3.90
CA PRO A 94 -1.63 -14.79 -3.83
C PRO A 94 -2.53 -13.55 -3.79
N CYS A 95 -3.77 -13.69 -4.25
CA CYS A 95 -4.77 -12.65 -4.06
C CYS A 95 -5.10 -12.54 -2.58
N THR A 96 -4.96 -11.35 -2.03
CA THR A 96 -5.23 -11.05 -0.62
C THR A 96 -6.40 -10.08 -0.49
N VAL A 97 -7.09 -10.15 0.63
CA VAL A 97 -8.15 -9.23 1.00
C VAL A 97 -7.89 -8.66 2.39
N THR A 98 -8.42 -7.48 2.63
CA THR A 98 -8.36 -6.81 3.92
C THR A 98 -9.43 -7.41 4.83
N ALA A 99 -9.00 -8.09 5.90
CA ALA A 99 -9.92 -8.61 6.90
C ALA A 99 -10.32 -7.51 7.89
N SER A 100 -9.35 -6.70 8.31
CA SER A 100 -9.58 -5.53 9.14
C SER A 100 -8.41 -4.56 9.00
N TYR A 101 -8.67 -3.28 9.19
CA TYR A 101 -7.60 -2.30 9.34
C TYR A 101 -8.06 -1.14 10.20
N SER A 102 -7.12 -0.47 10.85
CA SER A 102 -7.36 0.72 11.63
C SER A 102 -6.42 1.83 11.20
N VAL A 103 -6.89 3.07 11.27
CA VAL A 103 -6.14 4.27 10.92
C VAL A 103 -6.22 5.26 12.06
N LYS A 104 -5.08 5.80 12.45
CA LYS A 104 -4.99 6.92 13.39
C LYS A 104 -4.50 8.14 12.64
N LEU A 105 -5.33 9.16 12.57
CA LEU A 105 -4.99 10.46 11.98
C LEU A 105 -4.35 11.31 13.09
N LYS A 106 -3.03 11.41 13.08
CA LYS A 106 -2.26 12.07 14.15
C LYS A 106 -2.14 13.57 13.96
N ARG A 107 -2.12 14.03 12.71
CA ARG A 107 -2.12 15.43 12.33
C ARG A 107 -2.72 15.60 10.95
N PRO A 108 -3.23 16.78 10.59
CA PRO A 108 -3.72 17.04 9.24
C PRO A 108 -2.65 16.74 8.20
N THR A 109 -3.01 15.98 7.16
CA THR A 109 -2.12 15.66 6.04
C THR A 109 -2.21 16.78 5.01
N PRO A 110 -1.11 17.51 4.73
CA PRO A 110 -1.17 18.69 3.86
C PRO A 110 -1.31 18.30 2.38
N PHE A 111 -2.11 19.07 1.66
CA PHE A 111 -2.14 19.07 0.20
C PHE A 111 -0.90 19.76 -0.37
N GLY A 112 -0.45 19.32 -1.54
CA GLY A 112 0.71 19.93 -2.22
C GLY A 112 2.06 19.38 -1.76
N LYS A 113 2.05 18.39 -0.90
CA LYS A 113 3.25 17.69 -0.44
C LYS A 113 3.22 16.24 -0.89
N LYS A 114 4.39 15.72 -1.23
CA LYS A 114 4.55 14.29 -1.50
C LYS A 114 4.44 13.51 -0.19
N LEU A 115 3.58 12.50 -0.18
CA LEU A 115 3.41 11.60 0.94
C LEU A 115 4.33 10.41 0.77
N THR A 116 4.97 9.98 1.86
CA THR A 116 5.74 8.75 1.91
C THR A 116 5.04 7.78 2.83
N ILE A 117 4.71 6.59 2.33
CA ILE A 117 4.08 5.53 3.13
C ILE A 117 5.03 4.34 3.18
N THR A 118 5.35 3.93 4.38
CA THR A 118 6.15 2.73 4.64
C THR A 118 5.31 1.70 5.37
N SER A 119 5.52 0.44 5.04
CA SER A 119 4.90 -0.69 5.73
C SER A 119 5.96 -1.59 6.35
N GLU A 120 5.58 -2.25 7.43
CA GLU A 120 6.39 -3.24 8.12
C GLU A 120 5.58 -4.51 8.36
N ILE A 121 6.15 -5.66 8.01
CA ILE A 121 5.56 -6.97 8.27
C ILE A 121 5.81 -7.30 9.74
N CYS A 122 4.72 -7.43 10.52
CA CYS A 122 4.81 -7.72 11.95
C CYS A 122 4.72 -9.22 12.23
N GLU A 123 3.82 -9.92 11.55
CA GLU A 123 3.59 -11.34 11.76
C GLU A 123 3.04 -11.99 10.49
N ILE A 124 3.53 -13.18 10.17
CA ILE A 124 2.99 -14.05 9.12
C ILE A 124 2.55 -15.36 9.78
N ASP A 125 1.26 -15.66 9.67
CA ASP A 125 0.67 -16.92 10.13
C ASP A 125 -0.06 -17.58 8.96
N GLY A 126 0.66 -18.41 8.20
CA GLY A 126 0.14 -19.07 7.01
C GLY A 126 -0.35 -18.09 5.95
N ASP A 127 -1.66 -17.99 5.78
CA ASP A 127 -2.32 -17.10 4.82
C ASP A 127 -2.69 -15.73 5.40
N LYS A 128 -2.31 -15.45 6.65
CA LYS A 128 -2.62 -14.21 7.36
C LYS A 128 -1.36 -13.40 7.62
N VAL A 129 -1.42 -12.10 7.42
CA VAL A 129 -0.31 -11.19 7.68
C VAL A 129 -0.80 -9.96 8.43
N ASN A 130 -0.14 -9.63 9.53
CA ASN A 130 -0.29 -8.37 10.22
C ASN A 130 0.76 -7.38 9.71
N VAL A 131 0.32 -6.20 9.34
CA VAL A 131 1.15 -5.13 8.78
C VAL A 131 0.93 -3.84 9.54
N GLU A 132 2.01 -3.14 9.87
CA GLU A 132 1.98 -1.77 10.37
C GLU A 132 2.39 -0.78 9.28
N LEU A 133 1.81 0.42 9.31
CA LEU A 133 2.00 1.44 8.28
C LEU A 133 2.21 2.81 8.92
N LEU A 134 3.06 3.61 8.28
CA LEU A 134 3.26 5.02 8.59
C LEU A 134 3.11 5.86 7.34
N LEU A 135 2.38 6.98 7.45
CA LEU A 135 2.28 8.00 6.42
C LEU A 135 2.93 9.28 6.91
N GLU A 136 3.86 9.79 6.13
CA GLU A 136 4.64 10.98 6.44
C GLU A 136 4.53 12.02 5.34
N ALA A 137 4.54 13.29 5.74
CA ALA A 137 4.69 14.44 4.86
C ALA A 137 5.72 15.38 5.48
N ASP A 138 6.68 15.86 4.68
CA ASP A 138 7.78 16.72 5.15
C ASP A 138 8.52 16.15 6.39
N GLY A 139 8.73 14.84 6.45
CA GLY A 139 9.40 14.16 7.56
C GLY A 139 8.59 14.07 8.85
N LYS A 140 7.30 14.41 8.82
CA LYS A 140 6.40 14.35 9.98
C LYS A 140 5.35 13.26 9.78
N VAL A 141 5.15 12.43 10.79
CA VAL A 141 4.10 11.40 10.78
C VAL A 141 2.73 12.07 10.86
N CYS A 142 1.93 11.92 9.80
CA CYS A 142 0.58 12.42 9.72
C CYS A 142 -0.46 11.36 10.08
N ALA A 143 -0.20 10.10 9.75
CA ALA A 143 -1.08 8.99 10.06
C ALA A 143 -0.29 7.72 10.32
N SER A 144 -0.89 6.82 11.08
CA SER A 144 -0.41 5.45 11.23
C SER A 144 -1.56 4.48 11.01
N GLY A 145 -1.26 3.28 10.61
CA GLY A 145 -2.23 2.23 10.40
C GLY A 145 -1.72 0.87 10.81
N SER A 146 -2.65 -0.04 11.02
CA SER A 146 -2.38 -1.46 11.18
C SER A 146 -3.48 -2.25 10.48
N GLY A 147 -3.17 -3.39 9.92
CA GLY A 147 -4.13 -4.22 9.24
C GLY A 147 -3.83 -5.70 9.31
N LEU A 148 -4.90 -6.48 9.22
CA LEU A 148 -4.86 -7.92 9.01
C LEU A 148 -5.33 -8.20 7.58
N PHE A 149 -4.46 -8.82 6.80
CA PHE A 149 -4.71 -9.18 5.40
C PHE A 149 -4.61 -10.69 5.24
N VAL A 150 -5.46 -11.24 4.38
CA VAL A 150 -5.61 -12.70 4.27
C VAL A 150 -5.58 -13.12 2.81
N ALA A 151 -4.76 -14.12 2.48
CA ALA A 151 -4.79 -14.76 1.17
C ALA A 151 -6.09 -15.58 1.02
N VAL A 152 -6.74 -15.41 -0.13
CA VAL A 152 -7.98 -16.12 -0.44
C VAL A 152 -7.72 -17.36 -1.27
N LYS A 153 -8.62 -18.34 -1.14
CA LYS A 153 -8.55 -19.63 -1.84
C LYS A 153 -9.51 -19.64 -3.03
N GLU A 154 -9.32 -20.61 -3.91
CA GLU A 154 -10.22 -20.86 -5.02
C GLU A 154 -11.69 -20.94 -4.55
N GLY A 155 -12.58 -20.32 -5.31
CA GLY A 155 -13.98 -20.14 -4.96
C GLY A 155 -14.33 -18.84 -4.25
N HIS A 156 -13.35 -18.11 -3.75
CA HIS A 156 -13.58 -16.78 -3.18
C HIS A 156 -13.75 -15.75 -4.31
N PRO A 157 -14.68 -14.77 -4.21
CA PRO A 157 -14.89 -13.76 -5.25
C PRO A 157 -13.64 -12.96 -5.64
N ALA A 158 -12.70 -12.79 -4.71
CA ALA A 158 -11.46 -12.05 -4.94
C ALA A 158 -10.30 -12.92 -5.44
N TYR A 159 -10.52 -14.22 -5.71
CA TYR A 159 -9.43 -15.14 -6.06
C TYR A 159 -8.68 -14.75 -7.34
N HIS A 160 -9.35 -14.08 -8.26
CA HIS A 160 -8.78 -13.62 -9.54
C HIS A 160 -8.68 -12.09 -9.64
N ARG A 161 -8.69 -11.39 -8.51
CA ARG A 161 -8.79 -9.91 -8.51
C ARG A 161 -7.62 -9.20 -9.21
N TRP A 162 -6.51 -9.89 -9.42
CA TRP A 162 -5.32 -9.32 -10.05
C TRP A 162 -5.09 -9.78 -11.50
N ASN A 163 -6.00 -10.57 -12.05
CA ASN A 163 -5.94 -11.04 -13.42
C ASN A 163 -6.50 -10.02 -14.42
#